data_8d599e1ea6629796baf2807e266c248d
#
_entry.id   8d599e1ea6629796baf2807e266c248d
#
_cell.length_a   1.000
_cell.length_b   1.000
_cell.length_c   1.000
_cell.angle_alpha   90.00
_cell.angle_beta   90.00
_cell.angle_gamma   90.00
#
_symmetry.space_group_name_H-M   'P 1'
#
loop_
_entity.id
_entity.type
_entity.pdbx_description
1 polymer ?
#
loop_
_entity_poly.entity_id
_entity_poly.type
_entity_poly.pdbx_seq_one_letter_code
_entity_poly.pdbx_strand_id
1 'polypeptide(L)'
;TRRQRQMCIRDRGNILLPLMVGAKDVAFPRLNLASFYIYSFGALFAMYTIINGGVDTGWTFYTPYSTQSTSNVVPMTLGIFIIGFSSILTGLNFIATVHKMRIPGLTWYKLPLFVWALYGTSLVQITATPVLAITMVLLMLERFLGIGIFDPALGGDPVLYQHFFWFYSHPAVYIMILPAFGIISEIIPVHSRKKIWGYKFIAYSTLSIAFIGFLVWGHHMFTSGQSVFSQIVFSFITYFVGIPTGVKIFSWILTMYKGQVSFTPPMFYALAFLFLFTIGGLTGIFLGAVALDIHLHDTYFVVAHFHYVMQGGTIVAFLGGLHHWWPKSFGVMYNQTIANIAALGVFIGFNGTFFPQFLLGLRGMPRRYATYDEQFVELHSYSTFWSGILGISIFIAVMNLFWSFIKKNKVDPGSNPWGGMTLEWTHTSSPPHPHNFEEEPVLQHGPYDYDKVIVQKTYKK
;
A
#
# COMPACT_ATOMS: atom_id res chain seq x y z
N THR A 1 16.83 -18.60 9.10
CA THR A 1 15.40 -18.56 8.68
C THR A 1 14.70 -17.26 9.06
N ARG A 2 15.08 -16.60 10.17
CA ARG A 2 14.50 -15.28 10.57
C ARG A 2 15.03 -14.10 9.76
N ARG A 3 16.28 -14.13 9.29
CA ARG A 3 16.88 -13.06 8.48
C ARG A 3 16.23 -12.89 7.09
N GLN A 4 15.57 -13.91 6.57
CA GLN A 4 14.86 -13.87 5.28
C GLN A 4 13.48 -13.22 5.32
N ARG A 5 12.92 -12.95 6.52
CA ARG A 5 11.55 -12.40 6.70
C ARG A 5 11.44 -10.86 6.56
N GLN A 6 12.51 -10.14 6.20
CA GLN A 6 12.63 -8.71 6.49
C GLN A 6 12.49 -7.73 5.31
N MET A 7 12.14 -8.15 4.10
CA MET A 7 12.33 -7.29 2.92
C MET A 7 11.11 -6.66 2.24
N CYS A 8 9.84 -6.99 2.59
CA CYS A 8 8.66 -6.44 1.92
C CYS A 8 7.60 -5.89 2.88
N ILE A 9 6.65 -5.06 2.38
CA ILE A 9 5.45 -4.60 3.14
C ILE A 9 4.71 -5.80 3.74
N ARG A 10 4.59 -6.90 2.99
CA ARG A 10 4.07 -8.18 3.41
C ARG A 10 4.85 -8.78 4.59
N ASP A 11 6.20 -8.70 4.57
CA ASP A 11 7.05 -9.24 5.62
C ASP A 11 6.94 -8.44 6.92
N ARG A 12 6.60 -7.14 6.84
CA ARG A 12 6.31 -6.34 8.04
C ARG A 12 5.02 -6.76 8.71
N GLY A 13 3.97 -7.09 7.96
CA GLY A 13 2.78 -7.71 8.51
C GLY A 13 3.14 -8.99 9.28
N ASN A 14 4.00 -9.83 8.75
CA ASN A 14 4.45 -11.07 9.38
C ASN A 14 5.28 -10.86 10.66
N ILE A 15 5.95 -9.72 10.81
CA ILE A 15 6.73 -9.38 12.01
C ILE A 15 5.86 -8.60 13.00
N LEU A 16 5.21 -7.55 12.54
CA LEU A 16 4.52 -6.59 13.40
C LEU A 16 3.17 -7.12 13.89
N LEU A 17 2.41 -7.83 13.06
CA LEU A 17 1.10 -8.34 13.44
C LEU A 17 1.17 -9.23 14.69
N PRO A 18 2.04 -10.27 14.77
CA PRO A 18 2.16 -11.05 15.98
C PRO A 18 2.59 -10.20 17.19
N LEU A 19 3.54 -9.29 17.01
CA LEU A 19 4.00 -8.39 18.08
C LEU A 19 2.86 -7.51 18.61
N MET A 20 2.04 -6.95 17.71
CA MET A 20 0.96 -6.04 18.06
C MET A 20 -0.25 -6.74 18.71
N VAL A 21 -0.45 -8.04 18.42
CA VAL A 21 -1.52 -8.83 19.04
C VAL A 21 -1.05 -9.65 20.25
N GLY A 22 0.25 -9.57 20.61
CA GLY A 22 0.84 -10.27 21.73
C GLY A 22 1.17 -11.75 21.45
N ALA A 23 1.20 -12.16 20.18
CA ALA A 23 1.43 -13.54 19.78
C ALA A 23 2.91 -13.87 19.57
N LYS A 24 3.28 -15.13 19.84
CA LYS A 24 4.64 -15.64 19.60
C LYS A 24 4.99 -15.74 18.11
N ASP A 25 4.01 -16.00 17.24
CA ASP A 25 4.14 -16.04 15.76
C ASP A 25 2.74 -15.86 15.14
N VAL A 26 2.66 -15.85 13.81
CA VAL A 26 1.39 -15.95 13.08
C VAL A 26 0.71 -17.29 13.34
N ALA A 27 -0.61 -17.39 13.10
CA ALA A 27 -1.38 -18.59 13.41
C ALA A 27 -0.87 -19.86 12.68
N PHE A 28 -0.41 -19.71 11.43
CA PHE A 28 0.08 -20.81 10.60
C PHE A 28 1.49 -20.53 10.06
N PRO A 29 2.57 -20.72 10.85
CA PRO A 29 3.93 -20.39 10.42
C PRO A 29 4.41 -21.18 9.20
N ARG A 30 4.01 -22.45 9.08
CA ARG A 30 4.35 -23.31 7.92
C ARG A 30 3.64 -22.84 6.65
N LEU A 31 2.38 -22.43 6.76
CA LEU A 31 1.62 -21.85 5.65
C LEU A 31 2.26 -20.54 5.19
N ASN A 32 2.74 -19.72 6.12
CA ASN A 32 3.47 -18.50 5.84
C ASN A 32 4.75 -18.76 5.03
N LEU A 33 5.50 -19.78 5.42
CA LEU A 33 6.71 -20.19 4.69
C LEU A 33 6.36 -20.73 3.29
N ALA A 34 5.32 -21.58 3.19
CA ALA A 34 4.83 -22.07 1.89
C ALA A 34 4.42 -20.93 0.97
N SER A 35 3.70 -19.92 1.49
CA SER A 35 3.31 -18.74 0.72
C SER A 35 4.51 -17.96 0.19
N PHE A 36 5.62 -17.89 0.92
CA PHE A 36 6.86 -17.28 0.46
C PHE A 36 7.50 -18.08 -0.69
N TYR A 37 7.55 -19.40 -0.60
CA TYR A 37 8.08 -20.22 -1.70
C TYR A 37 7.22 -20.13 -2.96
N ILE A 38 5.89 -20.13 -2.82
CA ILE A 38 4.96 -19.96 -3.95
C ILE A 38 5.18 -18.58 -4.60
N TYR A 39 5.30 -17.52 -3.79
CA TYR A 39 5.64 -16.19 -4.30
C TYR A 39 6.96 -16.18 -5.07
N SER A 40 8.02 -16.74 -4.49
CA SER A 40 9.34 -16.80 -5.11
C SER A 40 9.32 -17.58 -6.42
N PHE A 41 8.61 -18.70 -6.45
CA PHE A 41 8.44 -19.50 -7.66
C PHE A 41 7.69 -18.72 -8.75
N GLY A 42 6.58 -18.07 -8.44
CA GLY A 42 5.86 -17.22 -9.41
C GLY A 42 6.70 -16.03 -9.90
N ALA A 43 7.53 -15.44 -9.03
CA ALA A 43 8.44 -14.35 -9.41
C ALA A 43 9.52 -14.79 -10.40
N LEU A 44 9.93 -16.07 -10.40
CA LEU A 44 10.87 -16.61 -11.39
C LEU A 44 10.30 -16.57 -12.81
N PHE A 45 9.00 -16.78 -12.98
CA PHE A 45 8.35 -16.62 -14.29
C PHE A 45 8.38 -15.17 -14.78
N ALA A 46 8.17 -14.20 -13.89
CA ALA A 46 8.30 -12.78 -14.24
C ALA A 46 9.74 -12.44 -14.64
N MET A 47 10.73 -12.93 -13.90
CA MET A 47 12.15 -12.74 -14.23
C MET A 47 12.49 -13.41 -15.59
N TYR A 48 12.04 -14.64 -15.79
CA TYR A 48 12.19 -15.33 -17.09
C TYR A 48 11.63 -14.49 -18.23
N THR A 49 10.42 -13.94 -18.05
CA THR A 49 9.76 -13.07 -19.03
C THR A 49 10.61 -11.85 -19.38
N ILE A 50 11.15 -11.15 -18.36
CA ILE A 50 11.99 -9.96 -18.57
C ILE A 50 13.27 -10.32 -19.35
N ILE A 51 13.94 -11.41 -18.98
CA ILE A 51 15.19 -11.85 -19.64
C ILE A 51 14.93 -12.25 -21.11
N ASN A 52 13.76 -12.80 -21.43
CA ASN A 52 13.40 -13.24 -22.77
C ASN A 52 12.65 -12.18 -23.60
N GLY A 53 12.88 -10.89 -23.36
CA GLY A 53 12.38 -9.79 -24.17
C GLY A 53 11.13 -9.09 -23.64
N GLY A 54 10.66 -9.47 -22.46
CA GLY A 54 9.57 -8.76 -21.76
C GLY A 54 8.17 -9.07 -22.30
N VAL A 55 7.24 -8.20 -21.96
CA VAL A 55 5.84 -8.20 -22.40
C VAL A 55 5.48 -6.79 -22.86
N ASP A 56 4.91 -6.66 -24.04
CA ASP A 56 4.55 -5.38 -24.66
C ASP A 56 3.08 -4.96 -24.45
N THR A 57 2.28 -5.76 -23.72
CA THR A 57 0.85 -5.54 -23.51
C THR A 57 0.51 -4.46 -22.47
N GLY A 58 1.52 -3.86 -21.81
CA GLY A 58 1.33 -3.10 -20.59
C GLY A 58 0.88 -3.99 -19.42
N TRP A 59 0.79 -3.42 -18.21
CA TRP A 59 0.48 -4.18 -16.99
C TRP A 59 -0.97 -4.69 -16.92
N THR A 60 -1.87 -4.16 -17.74
CA THR A 60 -3.30 -4.54 -17.75
C THR A 60 -3.61 -5.73 -18.64
N PHE A 61 -2.71 -6.12 -19.52
CA PHE A 61 -2.90 -7.26 -20.45
C PHE A 61 -4.21 -7.19 -21.26
N TYR A 62 -4.62 -6.01 -21.71
CA TYR A 62 -5.89 -5.85 -22.43
C TYR A 62 -5.94 -6.67 -23.70
N THR A 63 -7.07 -7.35 -23.88
CA THR A 63 -7.44 -8.07 -25.09
C THR A 63 -8.11 -7.10 -26.10
N PRO A 64 -8.01 -7.33 -27.41
CA PRO A 64 -7.40 -8.49 -28.07
C PRO A 64 -5.86 -8.45 -28.20
N TYR A 65 -5.20 -7.34 -27.85
CA TYR A 65 -3.76 -7.21 -28.03
C TYR A 65 -2.97 -8.32 -27.31
N SER A 66 -3.31 -8.62 -26.07
CA SER A 66 -2.65 -9.65 -25.28
C SER A 66 -2.94 -11.08 -25.76
N THR A 67 -4.05 -11.32 -26.47
CA THR A 67 -4.34 -12.62 -27.09
C THR A 67 -3.51 -12.85 -28.35
N GLN A 68 -3.20 -11.79 -29.10
CA GLN A 68 -2.53 -11.85 -30.41
C GLN A 68 -1.02 -11.56 -30.32
N SER A 69 -0.55 -10.83 -29.29
CA SER A 69 0.86 -10.47 -29.14
C SER A 69 1.79 -11.69 -29.12
N THR A 70 2.92 -11.58 -29.80
CA THR A 70 3.99 -12.61 -29.83
C THR A 70 4.93 -12.53 -28.63
N SER A 71 4.77 -11.51 -27.76
CA SER A 71 5.57 -11.35 -26.54
C SER A 71 5.24 -12.40 -25.47
N ASN A 72 6.02 -12.44 -24.40
CA ASN A 72 5.96 -13.48 -23.35
C ASN A 72 4.74 -13.34 -22.41
N VAL A 73 3.52 -13.22 -22.96
CA VAL A 73 2.27 -13.06 -22.19
C VAL A 73 2.02 -14.28 -21.29
N VAL A 74 2.15 -15.49 -21.81
CA VAL A 74 1.82 -16.72 -21.08
C VAL A 74 2.70 -16.93 -19.83
N PRO A 75 4.04 -16.88 -19.90
CA PRO A 75 4.84 -17.07 -18.68
C PRO A 75 4.60 -15.94 -17.66
N MET A 76 4.34 -14.71 -18.09
CA MET A 76 4.02 -13.64 -17.15
C MET A 76 2.68 -13.86 -16.46
N THR A 77 1.62 -14.19 -17.19
CA THR A 77 0.28 -14.46 -16.62
C THR A 77 0.28 -15.70 -15.73
N LEU A 78 1.06 -16.73 -16.06
CA LEU A 78 1.28 -17.88 -15.19
C LEU A 78 1.98 -17.49 -13.90
N GLY A 79 3.00 -16.63 -13.96
CA GLY A 79 3.66 -16.08 -12.77
C GLY A 79 2.68 -15.32 -11.87
N ILE A 80 1.84 -14.44 -12.44
CA ILE A 80 0.82 -13.69 -11.73
C ILE A 80 -0.21 -14.64 -11.07
N PHE A 81 -0.66 -15.66 -11.78
CA PHE A 81 -1.57 -16.69 -11.27
C PHE A 81 -0.98 -17.39 -10.02
N ILE A 82 0.26 -17.84 -10.10
CA ILE A 82 0.95 -18.50 -8.98
C ILE A 82 1.10 -17.54 -7.77
N ILE A 83 1.50 -16.28 -7.99
CA ILE A 83 1.62 -15.27 -6.94
C ILE A 83 0.27 -15.00 -6.27
N GLY A 84 -0.83 -15.13 -7.00
CA GLY A 84 -2.18 -14.99 -6.46
C GLY A 84 -2.45 -15.95 -5.29
N PHE A 85 -2.08 -17.23 -5.41
CA PHE A 85 -2.21 -18.20 -4.29
C PHE A 85 -1.41 -17.78 -3.07
N SER A 86 -0.20 -17.28 -3.26
CA SER A 86 0.62 -16.77 -2.17
C SER A 86 -0.08 -15.64 -1.40
N SER A 87 -0.77 -14.75 -2.10
CA SER A 87 -1.53 -13.65 -1.50
C SER A 87 -2.73 -14.15 -0.69
N ILE A 88 -3.50 -15.11 -1.23
CA ILE A 88 -4.63 -15.74 -0.53
C ILE A 88 -4.16 -16.40 0.78
N LEU A 89 -3.10 -17.20 0.72
CA LEU A 89 -2.56 -17.89 1.91
C LEU A 89 -2.10 -16.92 2.99
N THR A 90 -1.50 -15.79 2.60
CA THR A 90 -1.11 -14.74 3.54
C THR A 90 -2.32 -14.08 4.19
N GLY A 91 -3.35 -13.75 3.39
CA GLY A 91 -4.59 -13.16 3.91
C GLY A 91 -5.30 -14.08 4.90
N LEU A 92 -5.42 -15.37 4.59
CA LEU A 92 -5.99 -16.38 5.50
C LEU A 92 -5.23 -16.45 6.83
N ASN A 93 -3.89 -16.44 6.75
CA ASN A 93 -3.04 -16.49 7.93
C ASN A 93 -3.20 -15.25 8.82
N PHE A 94 -3.29 -14.06 8.24
CA PHE A 94 -3.46 -12.82 8.99
C PHE A 94 -4.85 -12.76 9.67
N ILE A 95 -5.91 -13.16 8.97
CA ILE A 95 -7.24 -13.25 9.57
C ILE A 95 -7.23 -14.24 10.75
N ALA A 96 -6.68 -15.43 10.56
CA ALA A 96 -6.59 -16.42 11.62
C ALA A 96 -5.76 -15.91 12.81
N THR A 97 -4.67 -15.21 12.56
CA THR A 97 -3.82 -14.62 13.60
C THR A 97 -4.61 -13.61 14.43
N VAL A 98 -5.34 -12.69 13.78
CA VAL A 98 -6.15 -11.68 14.47
C VAL A 98 -7.29 -12.33 15.27
N HIS A 99 -7.91 -13.40 14.78
CA HIS A 99 -9.00 -14.06 15.50
C HIS A 99 -8.54 -14.98 16.64
N LYS A 100 -7.45 -15.73 16.42
CA LYS A 100 -7.06 -16.85 17.29
C LYS A 100 -5.92 -16.53 18.25
N MET A 101 -5.06 -15.54 17.93
CA MET A 101 -3.77 -15.34 18.61
C MET A 101 -3.71 -14.05 19.44
N ARG A 102 -4.80 -13.32 19.58
CA ARG A 102 -4.86 -12.14 20.44
C ARG A 102 -4.76 -12.54 21.91
N ILE A 103 -3.94 -11.80 22.65
CA ILE A 103 -3.86 -11.99 24.11
C ILE A 103 -5.20 -11.67 24.81
N PRO A 104 -5.45 -12.25 25.98
CA PRO A 104 -6.62 -11.92 26.79
C PRO A 104 -6.74 -10.42 27.05
N GLY A 105 -7.95 -9.88 26.97
CA GLY A 105 -8.22 -8.44 27.14
C GLY A 105 -7.96 -7.56 25.92
N LEU A 106 -7.30 -8.05 24.88
CA LEU A 106 -7.11 -7.32 23.62
C LEU A 106 -8.37 -7.46 22.72
N THR A 107 -9.40 -6.71 23.05
CA THR A 107 -10.67 -6.67 22.30
C THR A 107 -10.49 -5.93 20.98
N TRP A 108 -11.48 -6.06 20.07
CA TRP A 108 -11.46 -5.37 18.77
C TRP A 108 -11.19 -3.86 18.89
N TYR A 109 -11.81 -3.18 19.85
CA TYR A 109 -11.62 -1.73 20.07
C TYR A 109 -10.34 -1.34 20.83
N LYS A 110 -9.51 -2.32 21.13
CA LYS A 110 -8.16 -2.10 21.68
C LYS A 110 -7.05 -2.52 20.72
N LEU A 111 -7.40 -3.02 19.51
CA LEU A 111 -6.43 -3.37 18.48
C LEU A 111 -5.72 -2.10 17.95
N PRO A 112 -4.42 -2.14 17.69
CA PRO A 112 -3.75 -1.11 16.91
C PRO A 112 -4.41 -0.94 15.52
N LEU A 113 -4.45 0.28 15.00
CA LEU A 113 -5.12 0.57 13.73
C LEU A 113 -4.40 -0.06 12.52
N PHE A 114 -3.10 -0.31 12.64
CA PHE A 114 -2.36 -1.11 11.66
C PHE A 114 -2.88 -2.55 11.57
N VAL A 115 -3.28 -3.15 12.69
CA VAL A 115 -3.91 -4.49 12.70
C VAL A 115 -5.26 -4.47 11.99
N TRP A 116 -6.08 -3.42 12.18
CA TRP A 116 -7.34 -3.24 11.43
C TRP A 116 -7.09 -3.09 9.93
N ALA A 117 -6.03 -2.36 9.56
CA ALA A 117 -5.65 -2.19 8.16
C ALA A 117 -5.22 -3.51 7.51
N LEU A 118 -4.38 -4.30 8.18
CA LEU A 118 -3.98 -5.63 7.70
C LEU A 118 -5.16 -6.59 7.63
N TYR A 119 -6.09 -6.53 8.58
CA TYR A 119 -7.31 -7.34 8.57
C TYR A 119 -8.21 -6.99 7.38
N GLY A 120 -8.50 -5.71 7.16
CA GLY A 120 -9.26 -5.24 5.99
C GLY A 120 -8.60 -5.62 4.67
N THR A 121 -7.29 -5.43 4.56
CA THR A 121 -6.50 -5.86 3.40
C THR A 121 -6.63 -7.36 3.14
N SER A 122 -6.56 -8.17 4.20
CA SER A 122 -6.64 -9.63 4.09
C SER A 122 -8.01 -10.10 3.61
N LEU A 123 -9.09 -9.45 4.03
CA LEU A 123 -10.43 -9.73 3.52
C LEU A 123 -10.50 -9.48 2.01
N VAL A 124 -9.97 -8.35 1.55
CA VAL A 124 -9.94 -8.02 0.12
C VAL A 124 -9.09 -9.01 -0.66
N GLN A 125 -7.91 -9.39 -0.14
CA GLN A 125 -7.03 -10.35 -0.82
C GLN A 125 -7.69 -11.70 -1.07
N ILE A 126 -8.39 -12.24 -0.08
CA ILE A 126 -9.03 -13.56 -0.20
C ILE A 126 -10.19 -13.54 -1.19
N THR A 127 -10.95 -12.46 -1.23
CA THR A 127 -12.16 -12.37 -2.04
C THR A 127 -11.90 -11.91 -3.47
N ALA A 128 -10.97 -10.99 -3.69
CA ALA A 128 -10.68 -10.43 -5.01
C ALA A 128 -9.69 -11.28 -5.83
N THR A 129 -8.65 -11.84 -5.20
CA THR A 129 -7.57 -12.53 -5.92
C THR A 129 -8.05 -13.74 -6.76
N PRO A 130 -9.06 -14.53 -6.36
CA PRO A 130 -9.59 -15.60 -7.21
C PRO A 130 -10.10 -15.12 -8.57
N VAL A 131 -10.67 -13.92 -8.65
CA VAL A 131 -11.17 -13.35 -9.93
C VAL A 131 -10.01 -13.05 -10.87
N LEU A 132 -8.90 -12.48 -10.38
CA LEU A 132 -7.70 -12.32 -11.19
C LEU A 132 -7.15 -13.67 -11.67
N ALA A 133 -7.10 -14.66 -10.77
CA ALA A 133 -6.61 -16.00 -11.11
C ALA A 133 -7.41 -16.60 -12.26
N ILE A 134 -8.75 -16.53 -12.22
CA ILE A 134 -9.63 -16.97 -13.29
C ILE A 134 -9.35 -16.18 -14.58
N THR A 135 -9.23 -14.85 -14.49
CA THR A 135 -8.95 -14.00 -15.67
C THR A 135 -7.65 -14.41 -16.38
N MET A 136 -6.59 -14.65 -15.60
CA MET A 136 -5.30 -15.08 -16.18
C MET A 136 -5.38 -16.48 -16.80
N VAL A 137 -6.11 -17.41 -16.19
CA VAL A 137 -6.32 -18.75 -16.74
C VAL A 137 -7.11 -18.67 -18.05
N LEU A 138 -8.20 -17.91 -18.10
CA LEU A 138 -9.00 -17.77 -19.31
C LEU A 138 -8.18 -17.16 -20.47
N LEU A 139 -7.36 -16.14 -20.18
CA LEU A 139 -6.45 -15.57 -21.19
C LEU A 139 -5.43 -16.59 -21.72
N MET A 140 -4.86 -17.42 -20.83
CA MET A 140 -3.94 -18.48 -21.23
C MET A 140 -4.66 -19.55 -22.07
N LEU A 141 -5.85 -19.98 -21.67
CA LEU A 141 -6.65 -20.97 -22.41
C LEU A 141 -7.00 -20.46 -23.81
N GLU A 142 -7.41 -19.21 -23.94
CA GLU A 142 -7.69 -18.61 -25.25
C GLU A 142 -6.45 -18.67 -26.19
N ARG A 143 -5.28 -18.30 -25.64
CA ARG A 143 -4.02 -18.36 -26.41
C ARG A 143 -3.59 -19.75 -26.78
N PHE A 144 -3.83 -20.77 -25.94
CA PHE A 144 -3.41 -22.16 -26.22
C PHE A 144 -4.39 -22.91 -27.07
N LEU A 145 -5.69 -22.68 -26.90
CA LEU A 145 -6.74 -23.49 -27.52
C LEU A 145 -7.40 -22.78 -28.71
N GLY A 146 -7.14 -21.47 -28.91
CA GLY A 146 -7.76 -20.68 -29.96
C GLY A 146 -9.27 -20.52 -29.78
N ILE A 147 -9.79 -20.56 -28.54
CA ILE A 147 -11.21 -20.38 -28.27
C ILE A 147 -11.50 -18.90 -28.02
N GLY A 148 -12.58 -18.39 -28.60
CA GLY A 148 -12.98 -17.00 -28.51
C GLY A 148 -13.66 -16.70 -27.18
N ILE A 149 -12.89 -16.32 -26.16
CA ILE A 149 -13.41 -15.86 -24.87
C ILE A 149 -13.42 -14.33 -24.86
N PHE A 150 -12.31 -13.72 -25.24
CA PHE A 150 -12.08 -12.27 -25.18
C PHE A 150 -11.76 -11.65 -26.55
N ASP A 151 -11.23 -12.43 -27.48
CA ASP A 151 -10.85 -11.94 -28.81
C ASP A 151 -12.07 -11.87 -29.74
N PRO A 152 -12.47 -10.66 -30.19
CA PRO A 152 -13.63 -10.52 -31.07
C PRO A 152 -13.44 -11.23 -32.44
N ALA A 153 -12.20 -11.42 -32.91
CA ALA A 153 -11.94 -12.18 -34.12
C ALA A 153 -12.35 -13.65 -34.02
N LEU A 154 -12.41 -14.18 -32.80
CA LEU A 154 -12.86 -15.55 -32.50
C LEU A 154 -14.28 -15.61 -31.90
N GLY A 155 -15.00 -14.47 -31.87
CA GLY A 155 -16.33 -14.36 -31.29
C GLY A 155 -16.36 -14.05 -29.80
N GLY A 156 -15.22 -13.65 -29.19
CA GLY A 156 -15.09 -13.26 -27.80
C GLY A 156 -15.46 -11.79 -27.56
N ASP A 157 -15.45 -11.39 -26.27
CA ASP A 157 -15.76 -10.03 -25.84
C ASP A 157 -14.60 -9.41 -25.03
N PRO A 158 -13.89 -8.39 -25.56
CA PRO A 158 -12.81 -7.72 -24.86
C PRO A 158 -13.28 -6.90 -23.64
N VAL A 159 -14.54 -6.47 -23.62
CA VAL A 159 -15.13 -5.74 -22.49
C VAL A 159 -15.33 -6.68 -21.29
N LEU A 160 -15.65 -7.96 -21.54
CA LEU A 160 -15.72 -8.99 -20.53
C LEU A 160 -14.36 -9.15 -19.81
N TYR A 161 -13.23 -9.14 -20.58
CA TYR A 161 -11.89 -9.14 -19.97
C TYR A 161 -11.71 -7.95 -19.02
N GLN A 162 -12.08 -6.74 -19.45
CA GLN A 162 -11.93 -5.53 -18.65
C GLN A 162 -12.74 -5.62 -17.36
N HIS A 163 -13.97 -6.13 -17.37
CA HIS A 163 -14.77 -6.36 -16.19
C HIS A 163 -14.10 -7.30 -15.19
N PHE A 164 -13.63 -8.47 -15.62
CA PHE A 164 -12.93 -9.41 -14.76
C PHE A 164 -11.62 -8.82 -14.20
N PHE A 165 -10.85 -8.17 -15.06
CA PHE A 165 -9.59 -7.57 -14.66
C PHE A 165 -9.79 -6.47 -13.60
N TRP A 166 -10.71 -5.54 -13.81
CA TRP A 166 -10.93 -4.41 -12.90
C TRP A 166 -11.71 -4.78 -11.66
N PHE A 167 -12.55 -5.81 -11.69
CA PHE A 167 -13.18 -6.34 -10.47
C PHE A 167 -12.15 -6.81 -9.45
N TYR A 168 -10.97 -7.24 -9.88
CA TYR A 168 -9.81 -7.45 -9.01
C TYR A 168 -8.97 -6.20 -8.86
N SER A 169 -8.57 -5.54 -9.95
CA SER A 169 -7.49 -4.56 -9.94
C SER A 169 -7.87 -3.27 -9.22
N HIS A 170 -9.15 -2.92 -9.14
CA HIS A 170 -9.56 -1.84 -8.26
C HIS A 170 -9.48 -2.22 -6.76
N PRO A 171 -10.05 -3.32 -6.27
CA PRO A 171 -9.75 -3.81 -4.92
C PRO A 171 -8.25 -3.94 -4.63
N ALA A 172 -7.44 -4.31 -5.60
CA ALA A 172 -5.98 -4.41 -5.43
C ALA A 172 -5.32 -3.08 -5.05
N VAL A 173 -5.80 -1.93 -5.57
CA VAL A 173 -5.27 -0.62 -5.15
C VAL A 173 -5.61 -0.33 -3.69
N TYR A 174 -6.71 -0.86 -3.18
CA TYR A 174 -7.04 -0.80 -1.73
C TYR A 174 -6.20 -1.79 -0.91
N ILE A 175 -5.85 -2.96 -1.43
CA ILE A 175 -4.85 -3.86 -0.82
C ILE A 175 -3.53 -3.12 -0.62
N MET A 176 -3.16 -2.23 -1.53
CA MET A 176 -1.92 -1.46 -1.43
C MET A 176 -2.01 -0.30 -0.42
N ILE A 177 -3.09 0.46 -0.42
CA ILE A 177 -3.19 1.69 0.38
C ILE A 177 -3.66 1.47 1.82
N LEU A 178 -4.46 0.45 2.11
CA LEU A 178 -4.96 0.20 3.46
C LEU A 178 -3.84 -0.02 4.49
N PRO A 179 -2.80 -0.85 4.22
CA PRO A 179 -1.66 -0.97 5.13
C PRO A 179 -0.92 0.35 5.36
N ALA A 180 -0.82 1.20 4.31
CA ALA A 180 -0.24 2.54 4.43
C ALA A 180 -1.04 3.41 5.40
N PHE A 181 -2.37 3.41 5.32
CA PHE A 181 -3.24 4.09 6.29
C PHE A 181 -3.02 3.58 7.72
N GLY A 182 -2.79 2.28 7.87
CA GLY A 182 -2.43 1.69 9.15
C GLY A 182 -1.11 2.23 9.68
N ILE A 183 -0.06 2.27 8.86
CA ILE A 183 1.26 2.82 9.22
C ILE A 183 1.13 4.28 9.67
N ILE A 184 0.44 5.11 8.92
CA ILE A 184 0.23 6.53 9.26
C ILE A 184 -0.54 6.68 10.57
N SER A 185 -1.52 5.80 10.81
CA SER A 185 -2.31 5.79 12.05
C SER A 185 -1.49 5.38 13.28
N GLU A 186 -0.37 4.68 13.11
CA GLU A 186 0.57 4.39 14.20
C GLU A 186 1.58 5.54 14.38
N ILE A 187 2.11 6.11 13.30
CA ILE A 187 3.14 7.15 13.38
C ILE A 187 2.59 8.44 14.01
N ILE A 188 1.45 8.93 13.53
CA ILE A 188 0.93 10.24 13.94
C ILE A 188 0.69 10.34 15.47
N PRO A 189 0.00 9.40 16.14
CA PRO A 189 -0.22 9.48 17.58
C PRO A 189 1.08 9.46 18.39
N VAL A 190 2.03 8.60 17.99
CA VAL A 190 3.34 8.47 18.64
C VAL A 190 4.11 9.79 18.60
N HIS A 191 4.22 10.38 17.40
CA HIS A 191 5.02 11.58 17.18
C HIS A 191 4.27 12.89 17.48
N SER A 192 2.97 12.82 17.79
CA SER A 192 2.18 13.94 18.31
C SER A 192 1.96 13.85 19.83
N ARG A 193 2.38 12.75 20.48
CA ARG A 193 2.15 12.48 21.91
C ARG A 193 0.69 12.64 22.29
N LYS A 194 -0.22 12.21 21.44
CA LYS A 194 -1.64 12.45 21.64
C LYS A 194 -2.44 11.22 21.25
N LYS A 195 -3.52 11.00 22.00
CA LYS A 195 -4.50 9.97 21.68
C LYS A 195 -5.06 10.21 20.28
N ILE A 196 -5.15 9.14 19.46
CA ILE A 196 -5.72 9.25 18.13
C ILE A 196 -7.18 9.68 18.21
N TRP A 197 -7.51 10.72 17.46
CA TRP A 197 -8.88 11.21 17.38
C TRP A 197 -9.72 10.27 16.51
N GLY A 198 -10.94 9.93 17.00
CA GLY A 198 -11.88 9.17 16.19
C GLY A 198 -11.46 7.71 15.93
N TYR A 199 -10.80 7.02 16.85
CA TYR A 199 -10.33 5.63 16.70
C TYR A 199 -11.36 4.72 16.02
N LYS A 200 -12.61 4.69 16.52
CA LYS A 200 -13.68 3.86 15.95
C LYS A 200 -14.01 4.25 14.51
N PHE A 201 -14.03 5.55 14.23
CA PHE A 201 -14.30 6.05 12.87
C PHE A 201 -13.21 5.62 11.89
N ILE A 202 -11.94 5.63 12.30
CA ILE A 202 -10.81 5.15 11.46
C ILE A 202 -10.90 3.64 11.26
N ALA A 203 -11.24 2.85 12.30
CA ALA A 203 -11.39 1.41 12.19
C ALA A 203 -12.54 1.04 11.23
N TYR A 204 -13.72 1.64 11.42
CA TYR A 204 -14.86 1.39 10.55
C TYR A 204 -14.62 1.91 9.12
N SER A 205 -13.99 3.06 8.94
CA SER A 205 -13.66 3.57 7.61
C SER A 205 -12.72 2.62 6.86
N THR A 206 -11.83 1.90 7.56
CA THR A 206 -10.98 0.88 6.94
C THR A 206 -11.79 -0.26 6.34
N LEU A 207 -12.77 -0.79 7.09
CA LEU A 207 -13.66 -1.84 6.58
C LEU A 207 -14.61 -1.32 5.50
N SER A 208 -15.10 -0.08 5.64
CA SER A 208 -15.95 0.55 4.62
C SER A 208 -15.22 0.70 3.30
N ILE A 209 -13.96 1.18 3.31
CA ILE A 209 -13.13 1.27 2.10
C ILE A 209 -12.92 -0.13 1.49
N ALA A 210 -12.59 -1.13 2.32
CA ALA A 210 -12.43 -2.51 1.85
C ALA A 210 -13.68 -3.03 1.15
N PHE A 211 -14.87 -2.75 1.68
CA PHE A 211 -16.14 -3.19 1.11
C PHE A 211 -16.54 -2.40 -0.14
N ILE A 212 -16.57 -1.05 -0.05
CA ILE A 212 -17.00 -0.20 -1.17
C ILE A 212 -16.05 -0.38 -2.36
N GLY A 213 -14.76 -0.66 -2.11
CA GLY A 213 -13.77 -0.94 -3.15
C GLY A 213 -14.16 -2.05 -4.13
N PHE A 214 -15.01 -3.00 -3.74
CA PHE A 214 -15.55 -4.01 -4.65
C PHE A 214 -16.66 -3.51 -5.57
N LEU A 215 -17.26 -2.37 -5.29
CA LEU A 215 -18.46 -1.88 -6.00
C LEU A 215 -18.13 -0.85 -7.07
N VAL A 216 -16.90 -0.39 -7.18
CA VAL A 216 -16.56 0.82 -7.97
C VAL A 216 -15.66 0.56 -9.18
N TRP A 217 -15.34 -0.69 -9.52
CA TRP A 217 -14.37 -1.03 -10.57
C TRP A 217 -14.71 -0.45 -11.96
N GLY A 218 -16.00 -0.21 -12.24
CA GLY A 218 -16.45 0.25 -13.55
C GLY A 218 -16.02 1.67 -13.91
N HIS A 219 -15.52 2.47 -12.98
CA HIS A 219 -14.94 3.77 -13.31
C HIS A 219 -13.63 3.67 -14.12
N HIS A 220 -12.97 2.52 -14.11
CA HIS A 220 -11.83 2.25 -15.01
C HIS A 220 -12.26 1.97 -16.46
N MET A 221 -13.57 1.95 -16.72
CA MET A 221 -14.15 1.51 -17.97
C MET A 221 -15.14 2.52 -18.56
N PHE A 222 -15.12 3.79 -18.15
CA PHE A 222 -16.09 4.80 -18.62
C PHE A 222 -16.07 4.98 -20.14
N THR A 223 -14.96 4.74 -20.81
CA THR A 223 -14.83 4.83 -22.29
C THR A 223 -14.88 3.48 -22.99
N SER A 224 -15.23 2.38 -22.31
CA SER A 224 -15.26 1.02 -22.88
C SER A 224 -16.60 0.64 -23.55
N GLY A 225 -17.51 1.57 -23.74
CA GLY A 225 -18.83 1.29 -24.29
C GLY A 225 -19.90 0.90 -23.26
N GLN A 226 -19.68 1.16 -21.97
CA GLN A 226 -20.70 0.98 -20.95
C GLN A 226 -21.96 1.82 -21.24
N SER A 227 -23.14 1.30 -20.86
CA SER A 227 -24.37 2.08 -20.94
C SER A 227 -24.28 3.34 -20.07
N VAL A 228 -24.98 4.41 -20.48
CA VAL A 228 -25.05 5.66 -19.71
C VAL A 228 -25.53 5.42 -18.28
N PHE A 229 -26.48 4.53 -18.08
CA PHE A 229 -26.95 4.14 -16.74
C PHE A 229 -25.82 3.54 -15.90
N SER A 230 -25.05 2.60 -16.47
CA SER A 230 -23.90 1.99 -15.79
C SER A 230 -22.85 3.04 -15.41
N GLN A 231 -22.51 3.94 -16.35
CA GLN A 231 -21.54 5.02 -16.11
C GLN A 231 -21.98 5.93 -14.94
N ILE A 232 -23.27 6.33 -14.90
CA ILE A 232 -23.80 7.16 -13.82
C ILE A 232 -23.74 6.42 -12.48
N VAL A 233 -24.13 5.14 -12.44
CA VAL A 233 -24.10 4.33 -11.22
C VAL A 233 -22.67 4.19 -10.69
N PHE A 234 -21.71 3.82 -11.53
CA PHE A 234 -20.31 3.69 -11.11
C PHE A 234 -19.70 5.03 -10.71
N SER A 235 -20.02 6.11 -11.39
CA SER A 235 -19.60 7.47 -11.00
C SER A 235 -20.13 7.82 -9.61
N PHE A 236 -21.42 7.63 -9.38
CA PHE A 236 -22.05 7.93 -8.09
C PHE A 236 -21.45 7.10 -6.94
N ILE A 237 -21.33 5.77 -7.10
CA ILE A 237 -20.80 4.90 -6.04
C ILE A 237 -19.30 5.23 -5.79
N THR A 238 -18.54 5.63 -6.80
CA THR A 238 -17.15 6.01 -6.65
C THR A 238 -16.94 7.17 -5.67
N TYR A 239 -17.84 8.15 -5.64
CA TYR A 239 -17.79 9.25 -4.67
C TYR A 239 -17.92 8.79 -3.22
N PHE A 240 -18.66 7.71 -2.96
CA PHE A 240 -18.79 7.18 -1.60
C PHE A 240 -17.48 6.71 -1.00
N VAL A 241 -16.48 6.31 -1.80
CA VAL A 241 -15.14 5.96 -1.29
C VAL A 241 -14.44 7.17 -0.69
N GLY A 242 -14.73 8.37 -1.18
CA GLY A 242 -14.17 9.62 -0.66
C GLY A 242 -14.56 9.89 0.80
N ILE A 243 -15.78 9.48 1.22
CA ILE A 243 -16.28 9.73 2.57
C ILE A 243 -15.42 9.04 3.64
N PRO A 244 -15.28 7.71 3.68
CA PRO A 244 -14.47 7.05 4.69
C PRO A 244 -12.98 7.40 4.57
N THR A 245 -12.51 7.77 3.39
CA THR A 245 -11.13 8.26 3.19
C THR A 245 -10.96 9.63 3.83
N GLY A 246 -11.89 10.56 3.63
CA GLY A 246 -11.89 11.88 4.26
C GLY A 246 -11.93 11.78 5.78
N VAL A 247 -12.71 10.86 6.34
CA VAL A 247 -12.73 10.60 7.79
C VAL A 247 -11.33 10.31 8.33
N LYS A 248 -10.50 9.55 7.62
CA LYS A 248 -9.12 9.27 8.04
C LYS A 248 -8.26 10.53 8.01
N ILE A 249 -8.28 11.27 6.91
CA ILE A 249 -7.49 12.50 6.75
C ILE A 249 -7.80 13.49 7.87
N PHE A 250 -9.08 13.78 8.12
CA PHE A 250 -9.49 14.68 9.20
C PHE A 250 -9.12 14.15 10.58
N SER A 251 -9.23 12.84 10.81
CA SER A 251 -8.85 12.24 12.09
C SER A 251 -7.36 12.40 12.38
N TRP A 252 -6.49 12.24 11.38
CA TRP A 252 -5.05 12.45 11.51
C TRP A 252 -4.70 13.91 11.77
N ILE A 253 -5.33 14.86 11.07
CA ILE A 253 -5.14 16.30 11.29
C ILE A 253 -5.59 16.67 12.70
N LEU A 254 -6.76 16.21 13.16
CA LEU A 254 -7.28 16.46 14.50
C LEU A 254 -6.43 15.81 15.61
N THR A 255 -5.77 14.69 15.30
CA THR A 255 -4.81 14.08 16.23
C THR A 255 -3.59 14.99 16.42
N MET A 256 -3.07 15.59 15.37
CA MET A 256 -1.95 16.54 15.45
C MET A 256 -2.34 17.87 16.08
N TYR A 257 -3.58 18.31 15.90
CA TYR A 257 -4.05 19.59 16.44
C TYR A 257 -3.92 19.64 17.96
N LYS A 258 -3.20 20.65 18.48
CA LYS A 258 -2.82 20.79 19.91
C LYS A 258 -2.04 19.59 20.47
N GLY A 259 -1.36 18.81 19.62
CA GLY A 259 -0.40 17.78 20.01
C GLY A 259 1.03 18.33 20.11
N GLN A 260 1.91 17.55 20.75
CA GLN A 260 3.35 17.85 20.80
C GLN A 260 4.04 17.21 19.58
N VAL A 261 3.86 17.83 18.42
CA VAL A 261 4.38 17.30 17.15
C VAL A 261 5.91 17.36 17.14
N SER A 262 6.55 16.19 16.98
CA SER A 262 7.99 16.06 16.84
C SER A 262 8.37 15.77 15.38
N PHE A 263 9.24 16.59 14.79
CA PHE A 263 9.69 16.47 13.40
C PHE A 263 10.80 15.43 13.26
N THR A 264 10.47 14.18 13.55
CA THR A 264 11.33 13.02 13.33
C THR A 264 11.16 12.50 11.91
N PRO A 265 12.12 11.70 11.37
CA PRO A 265 11.99 11.15 10.02
C PRO A 265 10.68 10.42 9.75
N PRO A 266 10.14 9.54 10.63
CA PRO A 266 8.83 8.94 10.41
C PRO A 266 7.71 9.97 10.28
N MET A 267 7.74 11.04 11.09
CA MET A 267 6.73 12.09 11.05
C MET A 267 6.81 12.93 9.77
N PHE A 268 8.02 13.22 9.25
CA PHE A 268 8.16 13.89 7.94
C PHE A 268 7.50 13.09 6.82
N TYR A 269 7.72 11.76 6.81
CA TYR A 269 7.03 10.90 5.82
C TYR A 269 5.50 10.87 6.03
N ALA A 270 5.03 10.92 7.27
CA ALA A 270 3.59 10.99 7.54
C ALA A 270 2.97 12.31 7.07
N LEU A 271 3.66 13.44 7.24
CA LEU A 271 3.22 14.74 6.73
C LEU A 271 3.26 14.79 5.21
N ALA A 272 4.33 14.27 4.59
CA ALA A 272 4.44 14.14 3.15
C ALA A 272 3.29 13.27 2.60
N PHE A 273 3.02 12.13 3.23
CA PHE A 273 1.89 11.27 2.90
C PHE A 273 0.56 12.04 2.93
N LEU A 274 0.28 12.76 4.00
CA LEU A 274 -0.97 13.53 4.12
C LEU A 274 -1.16 14.50 2.97
N PHE A 275 -0.12 15.24 2.63
CA PHE A 275 -0.17 16.21 1.53
C PHE A 275 -0.36 15.51 0.17
N LEU A 276 0.50 14.55 -0.14
CA LEU A 276 0.51 13.88 -1.44
C LEU A 276 -0.76 13.05 -1.65
N PHE A 277 -1.16 12.28 -0.64
CA PHE A 277 -2.36 11.47 -0.71
C PHE A 277 -3.64 12.32 -0.78
N THR A 278 -3.68 13.51 -0.16
CA THR A 278 -4.83 14.42 -0.29
C THR A 278 -4.98 14.92 -1.73
N ILE A 279 -3.89 15.30 -2.40
CA ILE A 279 -3.92 15.65 -3.83
C ILE A 279 -4.38 14.45 -4.66
N GLY A 280 -3.81 13.27 -4.39
CA GLY A 280 -4.20 12.03 -5.08
C GLY A 280 -5.69 11.70 -4.90
N GLY A 281 -6.22 11.81 -3.68
CA GLY A 281 -7.64 11.56 -3.40
C GLY A 281 -8.58 12.56 -4.07
N LEU A 282 -8.25 13.85 -4.03
CA LEU A 282 -9.04 14.90 -4.70
C LEU A 282 -9.06 14.72 -6.22
N THR A 283 -7.91 14.43 -6.83
CA THR A 283 -7.83 14.15 -8.27
C THR A 283 -8.54 12.85 -8.64
N GLY A 284 -8.63 11.88 -7.72
CA GLY A 284 -9.46 10.69 -7.87
C GLY A 284 -10.95 10.99 -7.91
N ILE A 285 -11.42 11.96 -7.14
CA ILE A 285 -12.81 12.43 -7.23
C ILE A 285 -13.09 13.04 -8.62
N PHE A 286 -12.14 13.79 -9.20
CA PHE A 286 -12.26 14.31 -10.56
C PHE A 286 -12.39 13.19 -11.60
N LEU A 287 -11.55 12.16 -11.53
CA LEU A 287 -11.62 10.98 -12.41
C LEU A 287 -12.85 10.11 -12.14
N GLY A 288 -13.41 10.13 -10.93
CA GLY A 288 -14.68 9.48 -10.59
C GLY A 288 -15.90 10.14 -11.24
N ALA A 289 -15.78 11.40 -11.66
CA ALA A 289 -16.83 12.11 -12.39
C ALA A 289 -16.80 11.73 -13.87
N VAL A 290 -17.77 10.94 -14.34
CA VAL A 290 -17.80 10.46 -15.73
C VAL A 290 -17.65 11.59 -16.75
N ALA A 291 -18.29 12.75 -16.52
CA ALA A 291 -18.21 13.91 -17.42
C ALA A 291 -16.79 14.47 -17.56
N LEU A 292 -15.96 14.37 -16.53
CA LEU A 292 -14.55 14.77 -16.55
C LEU A 292 -13.67 13.64 -17.09
N ASP A 293 -13.93 12.40 -16.67
CA ASP A 293 -13.09 11.27 -17.05
C ASP A 293 -13.12 10.98 -18.54
N ILE A 294 -14.24 11.23 -19.24
CA ILE A 294 -14.32 11.13 -20.71
C ILE A 294 -13.20 11.92 -21.40
N HIS A 295 -12.79 13.07 -20.83
CA HIS A 295 -11.70 13.91 -21.37
C HIS A 295 -10.32 13.57 -20.81
N LEU A 296 -10.25 13.00 -19.59
CA LEU A 296 -9.00 12.71 -18.88
C LEU A 296 -8.59 11.24 -18.96
N HIS A 297 -9.51 10.37 -19.38
CA HIS A 297 -9.27 8.93 -19.49
C HIS A 297 -8.06 8.64 -20.39
N ASP A 298 -7.21 7.73 -19.95
CA ASP A 298 -5.97 7.36 -20.64
C ASP A 298 -5.03 8.53 -21.01
N THR A 299 -5.11 9.65 -20.30
CA THR A 299 -4.13 10.74 -20.36
C THR A 299 -3.11 10.67 -19.23
N TYR A 300 -2.10 11.55 -19.28
CA TYR A 300 -1.12 11.72 -18.20
C TYR A 300 -1.73 12.24 -16.89
N PHE A 301 -2.95 12.77 -16.90
CA PHE A 301 -3.67 13.10 -15.67
C PHE A 301 -3.93 11.86 -14.81
N VAL A 302 -4.31 10.76 -15.44
CA VAL A 302 -4.47 9.46 -14.76
C VAL A 302 -3.15 8.96 -14.19
N VAL A 303 -2.05 9.15 -14.96
CA VAL A 303 -0.69 8.77 -14.51
C VAL A 303 -0.29 9.56 -13.26
N ALA A 304 -0.48 10.86 -13.25
CA ALA A 304 -0.25 11.71 -12.09
C ALA A 304 -1.08 11.25 -10.89
N HIS A 305 -2.39 11.08 -11.09
CA HIS A 305 -3.32 10.65 -10.05
C HIS A 305 -2.87 9.37 -9.35
N PHE A 306 -2.66 8.29 -10.09
CA PHE A 306 -2.32 7.03 -9.44
C PHE A 306 -0.93 7.04 -8.80
N HIS A 307 0.02 7.83 -9.29
CA HIS A 307 1.29 8.00 -8.60
C HIS A 307 1.14 8.76 -7.29
N TYR A 308 0.31 9.80 -7.22
CA TYR A 308 0.01 10.49 -5.96
C TYR A 308 -0.65 9.57 -4.92
N VAL A 309 -1.53 8.65 -5.35
CA VAL A 309 -2.18 7.71 -4.45
C VAL A 309 -1.23 6.55 -4.09
N MET A 310 -0.59 5.91 -5.09
CA MET A 310 0.20 4.70 -4.87
C MET A 310 1.61 5.03 -4.37
N GLN A 311 2.38 5.81 -5.10
CA GLN A 311 3.76 6.12 -4.71
C GLN A 311 3.80 7.18 -3.61
N GLY A 312 3.09 8.29 -3.77
CA GLY A 312 2.93 9.34 -2.77
C GLY A 312 2.20 8.86 -1.51
N GLY A 313 1.27 7.92 -1.66
CA GLY A 313 0.61 7.24 -0.56
C GLY A 313 1.42 6.05 -0.04
N THR A 314 1.40 4.91 -0.75
CA THR A 314 1.90 3.65 -0.23
C THR A 314 3.42 3.63 0.00
N ILE A 315 4.23 4.11 -0.97
CA ILE A 315 5.70 4.06 -0.84
C ILE A 315 6.19 5.06 0.20
N VAL A 316 5.62 6.26 0.26
CA VAL A 316 6.00 7.27 1.25
C VAL A 316 5.63 6.81 2.67
N ALA A 317 4.43 6.25 2.87
CA ALA A 317 4.06 5.66 4.15
C ALA A 317 4.95 4.47 4.52
N PHE A 318 5.33 3.64 3.54
CA PHE A 318 6.25 2.54 3.75
C PHE A 318 7.63 3.00 4.20
N LEU A 319 8.19 4.05 3.59
CA LEU A 319 9.44 4.67 4.05
C LEU A 319 9.30 5.20 5.48
N GLY A 320 8.19 5.85 5.80
CA GLY A 320 7.86 6.28 7.16
C GLY A 320 7.84 5.11 8.15
N GLY A 321 7.15 4.02 7.81
CA GLY A 321 7.10 2.80 8.62
C GLY A 321 8.47 2.11 8.73
N LEU A 322 9.30 2.13 7.66
CA LEU A 322 10.69 1.65 7.71
C LEU A 322 11.49 2.38 8.79
N HIS A 323 11.44 3.71 8.77
CA HIS A 323 12.15 4.53 9.73
C HIS A 323 11.57 4.39 11.14
N HIS A 324 10.23 4.22 11.27
CA HIS A 324 9.57 4.08 12.56
C HIS A 324 9.95 2.76 13.27
N TRP A 325 9.84 1.64 12.58
CA TRP A 325 10.10 0.32 13.17
C TRP A 325 11.54 -0.21 12.95
N TRP A 326 12.44 0.58 12.33
CA TRP A 326 13.83 0.17 12.13
C TRP A 326 14.55 -0.16 13.43
N PRO A 327 14.50 0.72 14.46
CA PRO A 327 15.12 0.42 15.75
C PRO A 327 14.54 -0.83 16.40
N LYS A 328 13.23 -1.03 16.30
CA LYS A 328 12.54 -2.22 16.83
C LYS A 328 12.98 -3.49 16.11
N SER A 329 13.01 -3.47 14.79
CA SER A 329 13.27 -4.67 13.98
C SER A 329 14.73 -5.12 14.03
N PHE A 330 15.66 -4.18 14.14
CA PHE A 330 17.09 -4.43 13.95
C PHE A 330 17.97 -4.07 15.15
N GLY A 331 17.43 -3.36 16.14
CA GLY A 331 18.20 -2.92 17.32
C GLY A 331 19.27 -1.89 17.02
N VAL A 332 19.17 -1.17 15.91
CA VAL A 332 20.10 -0.10 15.52
C VAL A 332 19.36 1.15 15.07
N MET A 333 19.93 2.32 15.35
CA MET A 333 19.38 3.61 14.93
C MET A 333 20.17 4.17 13.75
N TYR A 334 19.47 4.64 12.74
CA TYR A 334 20.01 5.36 11.59
C TYR A 334 20.31 6.84 11.90
N ASN A 335 21.02 7.53 11.02
CA ASN A 335 21.26 8.96 11.16
C ASN A 335 19.96 9.74 10.85
N GLN A 336 19.40 10.41 11.88
CA GLN A 336 18.11 11.11 11.75
C GLN A 336 18.20 12.35 10.86
N THR A 337 19.33 13.08 10.85
CA THR A 337 19.50 14.26 10.00
C THR A 337 19.50 13.87 8.51
N ILE A 338 20.27 12.84 8.15
CA ILE A 338 20.30 12.33 6.76
C ILE A 338 18.90 11.84 6.37
N ALA A 339 18.19 11.14 7.27
CA ALA A 339 16.84 10.66 7.01
C ALA A 339 15.83 11.80 6.80
N ASN A 340 15.94 12.90 7.56
CA ASN A 340 15.08 14.08 7.38
C ASN A 340 15.36 14.78 6.05
N ILE A 341 16.64 14.94 5.67
CA ILE A 341 17.03 15.52 4.38
C ILE A 341 16.50 14.65 3.23
N ALA A 342 16.66 13.34 3.34
CA ALA A 342 16.16 12.40 2.34
C ALA A 342 14.61 12.45 2.23
N ALA A 343 13.88 12.53 3.35
CA ALA A 343 12.44 12.66 3.36
C ALA A 343 11.95 13.95 2.67
N LEU A 344 12.64 15.06 2.92
CA LEU A 344 12.36 16.32 2.23
C LEU A 344 12.66 16.22 0.74
N GLY A 345 13.79 15.61 0.35
CA GLY A 345 14.13 15.36 -1.05
C GLY A 345 13.12 14.46 -1.76
N VAL A 346 12.60 13.42 -1.08
CA VAL A 346 11.52 12.57 -1.59
C VAL A 346 10.26 13.40 -1.84
N PHE A 347 9.86 14.26 -0.90
CA PHE A 347 8.66 15.09 -1.04
C PHE A 347 8.78 16.10 -2.21
N ILE A 348 9.90 16.81 -2.30
CA ILE A 348 10.13 17.81 -3.35
C ILE A 348 10.27 17.12 -4.72
N GLY A 349 11.12 16.08 -4.80
CA GLY A 349 11.35 15.32 -6.04
C GLY A 349 10.08 14.66 -6.55
N PHE A 350 9.23 14.16 -5.65
CA PHE A 350 7.94 13.59 -6.01
C PHE A 350 7.02 14.61 -6.69
N ASN A 351 6.83 15.79 -6.06
CA ASN A 351 5.98 16.83 -6.64
C ASN A 351 6.55 17.34 -7.97
N GLY A 352 7.88 17.55 -8.06
CA GLY A 352 8.53 17.95 -9.32
C GLY A 352 8.34 16.92 -10.44
N THR A 353 8.31 15.64 -10.11
CA THR A 353 8.10 14.55 -11.08
C THR A 353 6.64 14.45 -11.54
N PHE A 354 5.69 14.38 -10.60
CA PHE A 354 4.33 13.96 -10.94
C PHE A 354 3.32 15.11 -11.06
N PHE A 355 3.56 16.27 -10.46
CA PHE A 355 2.63 17.40 -10.62
C PHE A 355 2.57 17.91 -12.07
N PRO A 356 3.69 18.05 -12.82
CA PRO A 356 3.64 18.43 -14.22
C PRO A 356 2.83 17.48 -15.11
N GLN A 357 2.71 16.21 -14.70
CA GLN A 357 1.94 15.22 -15.44
C GLN A 357 0.43 15.48 -15.38
N PHE A 358 -0.09 16.17 -14.34
CA PHE A 358 -1.47 16.69 -14.38
C PHE A 358 -1.64 17.70 -15.50
N LEU A 359 -0.67 18.62 -15.67
CA LEU A 359 -0.71 19.63 -16.73
C LEU A 359 -0.59 19.00 -18.12
N LEU A 360 0.27 17.98 -18.28
CA LEU A 360 0.34 17.19 -19.52
C LEU A 360 -1.01 16.56 -19.86
N GLY A 361 -1.65 15.91 -18.88
CA GLY A 361 -2.96 15.29 -19.09
C GLY A 361 -4.07 16.27 -19.42
N LEU A 362 -4.10 17.44 -18.75
CA LEU A 362 -5.05 18.52 -19.05
C LEU A 362 -4.85 19.11 -20.46
N ARG A 363 -3.63 19.05 -21.00
CA ARG A 363 -3.33 19.44 -22.38
C ARG A 363 -3.58 18.32 -23.39
N GLY A 364 -4.14 17.19 -22.97
CA GLY A 364 -4.49 16.07 -23.83
C GLY A 364 -3.35 15.08 -24.13
N MET A 365 -2.22 15.15 -23.42
CA MET A 365 -1.14 14.16 -23.61
C MET A 365 -1.64 12.75 -23.24
N PRO A 366 -1.72 11.81 -24.20
CA PRO A 366 -2.15 10.44 -23.91
C PRO A 366 -1.03 9.65 -23.20
N ARG A 367 -1.40 8.70 -22.37
CA ARG A 367 -0.45 7.76 -21.76
C ARG A 367 -0.12 6.59 -22.71
N ARG A 368 0.98 5.88 -22.44
CA ARG A 368 1.41 4.67 -23.17
C ARG A 368 1.88 4.91 -24.62
N TYR A 369 2.30 6.14 -24.93
CA TYR A 369 2.87 6.46 -26.25
C TYR A 369 4.39 6.48 -26.18
N ALA A 370 5.04 5.97 -27.21
CA ALA A 370 6.51 5.96 -27.33
C ALA A 370 7.08 7.31 -27.73
N THR A 371 6.30 8.12 -28.46
CA THR A 371 6.66 9.45 -28.94
C THR A 371 5.53 10.43 -28.65
N TYR A 372 5.84 11.72 -28.57
CA TYR A 372 4.88 12.79 -28.31
C TYR A 372 5.30 14.10 -28.99
N ASP A 373 4.34 15.02 -29.17
CA ASP A 373 4.54 16.30 -29.83
C ASP A 373 5.51 17.21 -29.06
N GLU A 374 6.15 18.15 -29.77
CA GLU A 374 7.12 19.10 -29.22
C GLU A 374 6.54 19.94 -28.07
N GLN A 375 5.25 20.27 -28.11
CA GLN A 375 4.57 21.01 -27.04
C GLN A 375 4.65 20.37 -25.66
N PHE A 376 4.93 19.07 -25.57
CA PHE A 376 5.02 18.33 -24.32
C PHE A 376 6.45 18.13 -23.83
N VAL A 377 7.47 18.38 -24.66
CA VAL A 377 8.88 18.09 -24.37
C VAL A 377 9.38 18.80 -23.12
N GLU A 378 9.03 20.09 -22.94
CA GLU A 378 9.48 20.87 -21.80
C GLU A 378 9.01 20.27 -20.46
N LEU A 379 7.72 19.94 -20.35
CA LEU A 379 7.15 19.36 -19.13
C LEU A 379 7.66 17.95 -18.88
N HIS A 380 7.91 17.15 -19.91
CA HIS A 380 8.52 15.82 -19.76
C HIS A 380 9.97 15.91 -19.31
N SER A 381 10.75 16.84 -19.88
CA SER A 381 12.15 17.08 -19.48
C SER A 381 12.23 17.53 -18.02
N TYR A 382 11.35 18.43 -17.61
CA TYR A 382 11.23 18.88 -16.22
C TYR A 382 10.88 17.70 -15.28
N SER A 383 9.86 16.91 -15.64
CA SER A 383 9.46 15.70 -14.88
C SER A 383 10.62 14.70 -14.76
N THR A 384 11.37 14.47 -15.84
CA THR A 384 12.53 13.58 -15.87
C THR A 384 13.66 14.06 -14.95
N PHE A 385 13.98 15.35 -14.97
CA PHE A 385 15.00 15.93 -14.08
C PHE A 385 14.64 15.66 -12.60
N TRP A 386 13.40 15.92 -12.20
CA TRP A 386 12.96 15.72 -10.83
C TRP A 386 12.83 14.23 -10.44
N SER A 387 12.58 13.36 -11.40
CA SER A 387 12.61 11.91 -11.14
C SER A 387 13.99 11.42 -10.72
N GLY A 388 15.05 12.02 -11.28
CA GLY A 388 16.42 11.78 -10.84
C GLY A 388 16.65 12.19 -9.38
N ILE A 389 16.16 13.38 -8.99
CA ILE A 389 16.24 13.85 -7.60
C ILE A 389 15.44 12.94 -6.65
N LEU A 390 14.24 12.54 -7.05
CA LEU A 390 13.41 11.59 -6.30
C LEU A 390 14.15 10.25 -6.10
N GLY A 391 14.71 9.69 -7.17
CA GLY A 391 15.46 8.43 -7.12
C GLY A 391 16.67 8.50 -6.19
N ILE A 392 17.48 9.58 -6.29
CA ILE A 392 18.64 9.82 -5.42
C ILE A 392 18.19 9.95 -3.96
N SER A 393 17.09 10.66 -3.68
CA SER A 393 16.58 10.85 -2.32
C SER A 393 16.11 9.54 -1.69
N ILE A 394 15.41 8.69 -2.45
CA ILE A 394 15.01 7.35 -1.99
C ILE A 394 16.27 6.48 -1.75
N PHE A 395 17.24 6.54 -2.65
CA PHE A 395 18.50 5.82 -2.50
C PHE A 395 19.25 6.23 -1.22
N ILE A 396 19.35 7.54 -0.93
CA ILE A 396 19.97 8.05 0.30
C ILE A 396 19.19 7.56 1.53
N ALA A 397 17.86 7.60 1.51
CA ALA A 397 17.02 7.11 2.61
C ALA A 397 17.32 5.63 2.91
N VAL A 398 17.33 4.79 1.89
CA VAL A 398 17.58 3.35 2.01
C VAL A 398 19.03 3.07 2.44
N MET A 399 20.00 3.74 1.84
CA MET A 399 21.41 3.56 2.19
C MET A 399 21.73 4.02 3.62
N ASN A 400 21.10 5.08 4.11
CA ASN A 400 21.23 5.51 5.50
C ASN A 400 20.74 4.43 6.49
N LEU A 401 19.66 3.73 6.16
CA LEU A 401 19.19 2.60 6.95
C LEU A 401 20.23 1.44 6.94
N PHE A 402 20.74 1.06 5.78
CA PHE A 402 21.79 0.03 5.69
C PHE A 402 23.08 0.45 6.38
N TRP A 403 23.49 1.73 6.29
CA TRP A 403 24.67 2.26 6.95
C TRP A 403 24.61 2.13 8.48
N SER A 404 23.41 2.12 9.06
CA SER A 404 23.21 1.92 10.49
C SER A 404 23.75 0.58 11.00
N PHE A 405 23.77 -0.46 10.16
CA PHE A 405 24.38 -1.76 10.50
C PHE A 405 25.90 -1.69 10.57
N ILE A 406 26.53 -0.89 9.70
CA ILE A 406 27.99 -0.71 9.65
C ILE A 406 28.46 0.11 10.85
N LYS A 407 27.75 1.22 11.13
CA LYS A 407 28.05 2.10 12.28
C LYS A 407 27.73 1.47 13.62
N LYS A 408 26.90 0.41 13.65
CA LYS A 408 26.50 -0.30 14.88
C LYS A 408 25.99 0.62 16.00
N ASN A 409 25.26 1.67 15.67
CA ASN A 409 24.59 2.52 16.65
C ASN A 409 23.48 1.69 17.32
N LYS A 410 23.88 0.81 18.23
CA LYS A 410 22.95 -0.06 18.94
C LYS A 410 21.98 0.76 19.77
N VAL A 411 20.73 0.35 19.74
CA VAL A 411 19.69 0.85 20.64
C VAL A 411 19.65 -0.08 21.83
N ASP A 412 19.50 0.46 23.05
CA ASP A 412 19.35 -0.38 24.23
C ASP A 412 18.20 -1.38 24.05
N PRO A 413 18.34 -2.64 24.44
CA PRO A 413 17.34 -3.69 24.18
C PRO A 413 15.93 -3.34 24.68
N GLY A 414 15.83 -2.61 25.80
CA GLY A 414 14.56 -2.12 26.35
C GLY A 414 14.12 -0.76 25.80
N SER A 415 14.84 -0.17 24.83
CA SER A 415 14.54 1.19 24.40
C SER A 415 13.29 1.27 23.56
N ASN A 416 12.51 2.29 23.84
CA ASN A 416 11.37 2.76 23.08
C ASN A 416 11.67 4.19 22.61
N PRO A 417 12.46 4.37 21.52
CA PRO A 417 12.99 5.69 21.16
C PRO A 417 11.91 6.70 20.80
N TRP A 418 10.76 6.20 20.36
CA TRP A 418 9.63 7.04 19.99
C TRP A 418 8.62 7.21 21.13
N GLY A 419 8.67 6.38 22.18
CA GLY A 419 7.70 6.34 23.25
C GLY A 419 6.33 5.86 22.79
N GLY A 420 6.31 4.88 21.88
CA GLY A 420 5.10 4.19 21.44
C GLY A 420 4.46 3.40 22.58
N MET A 421 3.13 3.22 22.53
CA MET A 421 2.36 2.57 23.59
C MET A 421 1.81 1.20 23.19
N THR A 422 2.00 0.78 21.96
CA THR A 422 1.60 -0.53 21.46
C THR A 422 2.54 -1.63 21.96
N LEU A 423 2.06 -2.89 21.97
CA LEU A 423 2.77 -4.03 22.59
C LEU A 423 4.18 -4.24 22.05
N GLU A 424 4.41 -3.99 20.78
CA GLU A 424 5.74 -4.13 20.17
C GLU A 424 6.75 -3.14 20.76
N TRP A 425 6.30 -2.00 21.30
CA TRP A 425 7.17 -1.01 21.92
C TRP A 425 7.33 -1.20 23.43
N THR A 426 6.30 -1.72 24.10
CA THR A 426 6.21 -1.74 25.57
C THR A 426 6.61 -3.08 26.17
N HIS A 427 6.46 -4.21 25.43
CA HIS A 427 6.62 -5.55 25.98
C HIS A 427 7.65 -6.42 25.23
N THR A 428 8.35 -5.88 24.23
CA THR A 428 9.39 -6.64 23.51
C THR A 428 10.72 -5.90 23.49
N SER A 429 11.81 -6.66 23.41
CA SER A 429 13.17 -6.12 23.21
C SER A 429 13.37 -5.56 21.80
N SER A 430 14.47 -4.84 21.56
CA SER A 430 14.89 -4.31 20.26
C SER A 430 16.27 -4.84 19.90
N PRO A 431 16.41 -5.83 18.99
CA PRO A 431 15.34 -6.54 18.24
C PRO A 431 14.48 -7.46 19.14
N PRO A 432 13.29 -7.87 18.66
CA PRO A 432 12.43 -8.77 19.43
C PRO A 432 13.10 -10.11 19.72
N HIS A 433 12.80 -10.68 20.88
CA HIS A 433 13.22 -12.03 21.26
C HIS A 433 12.84 -13.09 20.19
N PRO A 434 13.54 -14.22 20.06
CA PRO A 434 13.18 -15.29 19.12
C PRO A 434 11.73 -15.78 19.14
N HIS A 435 11.07 -15.70 20.29
CA HIS A 435 9.64 -16.03 20.45
C HIS A 435 8.76 -14.78 20.66
N ASN A 436 9.21 -13.59 20.24
CA ASN A 436 8.60 -12.29 20.40
C ASN A 436 8.51 -11.83 21.85
N PHE A 437 7.99 -12.65 22.77
CA PHE A 437 7.81 -12.35 24.19
C PHE A 437 8.44 -13.47 25.03
N GLU A 438 9.10 -13.10 26.12
CA GLU A 438 9.61 -14.05 27.11
C GLU A 438 8.46 -14.61 27.95
N GLU A 439 7.57 -13.71 28.41
CA GLU A 439 6.34 -14.01 29.11
C GLU A 439 5.13 -13.50 28.32
N GLU A 440 3.95 -14.02 28.59
CA GLU A 440 2.72 -13.56 27.96
C GLU A 440 2.43 -12.12 28.38
N PRO A 441 2.34 -11.14 27.45
CA PRO A 441 2.16 -9.76 27.79
C PRO A 441 0.77 -9.52 28.38
N VAL A 442 0.71 -8.69 29.44
CA VAL A 442 -0.54 -8.26 30.06
C VAL A 442 -0.90 -6.86 29.59
N LEU A 443 -2.10 -6.71 29.05
CA LEU A 443 -2.58 -5.43 28.55
C LEU A 443 -2.89 -4.45 29.67
N GLN A 444 -2.05 -3.45 29.87
CA GLN A 444 -2.20 -2.43 30.92
C GLN A 444 -3.04 -1.22 30.49
N HIS A 445 -2.97 -0.84 29.22
CA HIS A 445 -3.65 0.33 28.64
C HIS A 445 -4.00 0.12 27.16
N GLY A 446 -4.79 1.00 26.59
CA GLY A 446 -5.07 1.00 25.15
C GLY A 446 -3.86 1.47 24.33
N PRO A 447 -3.83 1.17 23.00
CA PRO A 447 -2.68 1.44 22.14
C PRO A 447 -2.32 2.93 21.99
N TYR A 448 -3.23 3.82 22.35
CA TYR A 448 -3.08 5.27 22.14
C TYR A 448 -3.43 6.11 23.38
N ASP A 449 -3.38 5.55 24.58
CA ASP A 449 -3.78 6.23 25.83
C ASP A 449 -2.66 7.16 26.37
N TYR A 450 -2.07 8.00 25.52
CA TYR A 450 -0.98 8.93 25.86
C TYR A 450 -1.36 9.86 27.01
N ASP A 451 -2.60 10.31 27.09
CA ASP A 451 -3.09 11.23 28.13
C ASP A 451 -2.96 10.62 29.53
N LYS A 452 -3.20 9.31 29.68
CA LYS A 452 -3.13 8.61 30.96
C LYS A 452 -1.69 8.46 31.47
N VAL A 453 -0.73 8.27 30.59
CA VAL A 453 0.69 8.08 30.94
C VAL A 453 1.34 9.40 31.34
N ILE A 454 0.99 10.50 30.69
CA ILE A 454 1.47 11.85 31.04
C ILE A 454 0.99 12.22 32.42
N VAL A 455 -0.28 12.00 32.75
CA VAL A 455 -0.87 12.28 34.08
C VAL A 455 -0.15 11.49 35.18
N GLN A 456 0.13 10.19 34.97
CA GLN A 456 0.84 9.36 35.94
C GLN A 456 2.29 9.82 36.19
N LYS A 457 3.00 10.32 35.19
CA LYS A 457 4.35 10.88 35.36
C LYS A 457 4.35 12.21 36.09
N THR A 458 3.30 13.01 35.96
CA THR A 458 3.17 14.32 36.64
C THR A 458 2.87 14.16 38.14
N TYR A 459 2.19 13.09 38.54
CA TYR A 459 1.90 12.79 39.96
C TYR A 459 3.02 11.98 40.67
N LYS A 460 4.07 11.52 39.96
CA LYS A 460 5.23 10.84 40.56
C LYS A 460 6.45 11.73 40.73
N LYS A 461 6.30 13.05 40.60
CA LYS A 461 7.25 14.07 41.05
C LYS A 461 6.75 14.70 42.34
#